data_43076b9f1e112208f7c02844a3210a7c
#
_entry.id   43076b9f1e112208f7c02844a3210a7c
#
_cell.length_a   1.000
_cell.length_b   1.000
_cell.length_c   1.000
_cell.angle_alpha   90.00
_cell.angle_beta   90.00
_cell.angle_gamma   90.00
#
_symmetry.space_group_name_H-M   'P 1'
#
loop_
_entity.id
_entity.type
_entity.pdbx_description
1 polymer ?
#
loop_
_entity_poly.entity_id
_entity_poly.type
_entity_poly.pdbx_seq_one_letter_code
_entity_poly.pdbx_strand_id
1 'polypeptide(L)'
;NILPQRCSVTVNCRAIEGDTLEVLQKHFEDVVPEGVKVRLLKGGNPPTASKLHTKGYELIQKICEENYPGVVTVPGYMLGGTDSRYYSDICDSVYRFSSFYHDGNWGPAHAANECIPVDNITCGPEFFVKFITRY
;
A
#
# COMPACT_ATOMS: atom_id res chain seq x y z
N ASN A 1 19.77 -21.43 34.15
CA ASN A 1 20.13 -22.78 33.61
C ASN A 1 18.92 -23.64 33.20
N ILE A 2 17.74 -23.04 33.05
CA ILE A 2 16.56 -23.73 32.59
C ILE A 2 16.33 -23.39 31.12
N LEU A 3 16.30 -24.39 30.28
CA LEU A 3 15.99 -24.22 28.85
C LEU A 3 14.48 -23.96 28.69
N PRO A 4 14.07 -23.02 27.86
CA PRO A 4 12.67 -22.80 27.58
C PRO A 4 12.05 -24.03 26.90
N GLN A 5 10.87 -24.42 27.37
CA GLN A 5 10.13 -25.56 26.79
C GLN A 5 9.27 -25.18 25.59
N ARG A 6 9.05 -23.90 25.39
CA ARG A 6 8.27 -23.34 24.28
C ARG A 6 8.92 -22.10 23.74
N CYS A 7 8.91 -21.97 22.43
CA CYS A 7 9.28 -20.77 21.73
C CYS A 7 8.20 -20.45 20.70
N SER A 8 7.95 -19.16 20.46
CA SER A 8 7.05 -18.72 19.43
C SER A 8 7.63 -17.53 18.68
N VAL A 9 7.37 -17.50 17.39
CA VAL A 9 7.74 -16.41 16.50
C VAL A 9 6.48 -15.91 15.81
N THR A 10 6.29 -14.60 15.76
CA THR A 10 5.22 -13.98 15.00
C THR A 10 5.80 -13.40 13.72
N VAL A 11 5.25 -13.81 12.59
CA VAL A 11 5.64 -13.33 11.27
C VAL A 11 4.52 -12.45 10.73
N ASN A 12 4.87 -11.25 10.25
CA ASN A 12 3.97 -10.36 9.54
C ASN A 12 4.23 -10.49 8.05
N CYS A 13 3.19 -10.85 7.28
CA CYS A 13 3.25 -10.98 5.83
C CYS A 13 2.40 -9.89 5.18
N ARG A 14 2.87 -9.37 4.07
CA ARG A 14 2.15 -8.42 3.22
C ARG A 14 1.95 -9.06 1.86
N ALA A 15 0.78 -9.67 1.71
CA ALA A 15 0.40 -10.38 0.50
C ALA A 15 0.04 -9.40 -0.63
N ILE A 16 0.27 -9.84 -1.85
CA ILE A 16 -0.21 -9.18 -3.07
C ILE A 16 -1.35 -10.02 -3.68
N GLU A 17 -1.98 -9.50 -4.71
CA GLU A 17 -3.02 -10.24 -5.43
C GLU A 17 -2.53 -11.63 -5.87
N GLY A 18 -3.34 -12.65 -5.58
CA GLY A 18 -3.01 -14.05 -5.80
C GLY A 18 -2.48 -14.80 -4.58
N ASP A 19 -1.93 -14.09 -3.59
CA ASP A 19 -1.46 -14.69 -2.34
C ASP A 19 -2.59 -14.68 -1.30
N THR A 20 -3.39 -15.72 -1.26
CA THR A 20 -4.43 -15.86 -0.23
C THR A 20 -3.86 -16.28 1.12
N LEU A 21 -4.66 -16.12 2.18
CA LEU A 21 -4.27 -16.58 3.52
C LEU A 21 -3.96 -18.07 3.55
N GLU A 22 -4.73 -18.86 2.81
CA GLU A 22 -4.54 -20.32 2.70
C GLU A 22 -3.21 -20.65 2.02
N VAL A 23 -2.87 -19.95 0.94
CA VAL A 23 -1.59 -20.12 0.23
C VAL A 23 -0.43 -19.78 1.15
N LEU A 24 -0.50 -18.67 1.87
CA LEU A 24 0.54 -18.26 2.80
C LEU A 24 0.66 -19.23 3.99
N GLN A 25 -0.45 -19.65 4.57
CA GLN A 25 -0.43 -20.60 5.67
C GLN A 25 0.21 -21.93 5.23
N LYS A 26 -0.22 -22.45 4.08
CA LYS A 26 0.35 -23.66 3.52
C LYS A 26 1.86 -23.52 3.26
N HIS A 27 2.30 -22.40 2.70
CA HIS A 27 3.72 -22.16 2.49
C HIS A 27 4.51 -22.25 3.80
N PHE A 28 4.02 -21.64 4.89
CA PHE A 28 4.69 -21.75 6.18
C PHE A 28 4.67 -23.18 6.72
N GLU A 29 3.57 -23.91 6.58
CA GLU A 29 3.48 -25.31 6.99
C GLU A 29 4.47 -26.20 6.24
N ASP A 30 4.72 -25.91 4.96
CA ASP A 30 5.62 -26.67 4.10
C ASP A 30 7.12 -26.40 4.40
N VAL A 31 7.46 -25.21 4.94
CA VAL A 31 8.87 -24.82 5.16
C VAL A 31 9.34 -24.90 6.61
N VAL A 32 8.46 -25.00 7.58
CA VAL A 32 8.85 -25.10 8.99
C VAL A 32 9.36 -26.53 9.31
N PRO A 33 10.31 -26.68 10.25
CA PRO A 33 10.75 -27.99 10.68
C PRO A 33 9.65 -28.83 11.32
N GLU A 34 9.85 -30.17 11.29
CA GLU A 34 8.93 -31.08 11.99
C GLU A 34 8.77 -30.70 13.47
N GLY A 35 7.54 -30.78 13.95
CA GLY A 35 7.19 -30.41 15.34
C GLY A 35 6.85 -28.93 15.54
N VAL A 36 7.12 -28.06 14.58
CA VAL A 36 6.69 -26.67 14.60
C VAL A 36 5.24 -26.56 14.13
N LYS A 37 4.41 -25.82 14.85
CA LYS A 37 3.01 -25.59 14.51
C LYS A 37 2.82 -24.17 13.98
N VAL A 38 2.26 -24.06 12.80
CA VAL A 38 1.85 -22.79 12.20
C VAL A 38 0.41 -22.46 12.62
N ARG A 39 0.14 -21.22 12.97
CA ARG A 39 -1.19 -20.76 13.32
C ARG A 39 -1.42 -19.35 12.80
N LEU A 40 -2.44 -19.15 11.99
CA LEU A 40 -2.91 -17.83 11.62
C LEU A 40 -3.47 -17.11 12.86
N LEU A 41 -2.92 -15.94 13.16
CA LEU A 41 -3.38 -15.10 14.26
C LEU A 41 -4.44 -14.10 13.80
N LYS A 42 -4.15 -13.39 12.72
CA LYS A 42 -5.01 -12.37 12.14
C LYS A 42 -4.59 -12.14 10.68
N GLY A 43 -5.54 -11.90 9.81
CA GLY A 43 -5.26 -11.57 8.42
C GLY A 43 -6.51 -11.37 7.61
N GLY A 44 -6.33 -10.98 6.35
CA GLY A 44 -7.34 -10.88 5.32
C GLY A 44 -6.67 -11.08 3.97
N ASN A 45 -7.40 -11.55 2.99
CA ASN A 45 -6.91 -11.66 1.64
C ASN A 45 -6.60 -10.26 1.08
N PRO A 46 -5.58 -10.11 0.24
CA PRO A 46 -5.32 -8.85 -0.43
C PRO A 46 -6.49 -8.51 -1.37
N PRO A 47 -6.81 -7.22 -1.54
CA PRO A 47 -7.78 -6.81 -2.52
C PRO A 47 -7.27 -7.07 -3.94
N THR A 48 -8.18 -7.25 -4.88
CA THR A 48 -7.85 -7.30 -6.31
C THR A 48 -7.16 -6.01 -6.75
N ALA A 49 -6.19 -6.12 -7.63
CA ALA A 49 -5.50 -4.97 -8.18
C ALA A 49 -6.49 -4.06 -8.95
N SER A 50 -6.35 -2.76 -8.76
CA SER A 50 -7.19 -1.78 -9.43
C SER A 50 -6.95 -1.79 -10.94
N LYS A 51 -8.03 -1.66 -11.71
CA LYS A 51 -7.96 -1.62 -13.18
C LYS A 51 -7.19 -0.37 -13.63
N LEU A 52 -6.30 -0.55 -14.59
CA LEU A 52 -5.68 0.54 -15.34
C LEU A 52 -6.60 0.99 -16.48
N HIS A 53 -6.32 2.12 -17.09
CA HIS A 53 -7.11 2.67 -18.20
C HIS A 53 -8.57 2.98 -17.85
N THR A 54 -8.79 3.43 -16.65
CA THR A 54 -10.06 4.01 -16.21
C THR A 54 -10.00 5.53 -16.31
N LYS A 55 -11.17 6.17 -16.40
CA LYS A 55 -11.27 7.64 -16.37
C LYS A 55 -10.50 8.26 -15.20
N GLY A 56 -10.60 7.65 -14.01
CA GLY A 56 -9.87 8.12 -12.82
C GLY A 56 -8.36 8.01 -12.95
N TYR A 57 -7.86 6.86 -13.45
CA TYR A 57 -6.43 6.67 -13.65
C TYR A 57 -5.85 7.63 -14.69
N GLU A 58 -6.51 7.76 -15.84
CA GLU A 58 -6.08 8.68 -16.91
C GLU A 58 -6.11 10.15 -16.46
N LEU A 59 -7.11 10.52 -15.64
CA LEU A 59 -7.17 11.86 -15.07
C LEU A 59 -6.03 12.12 -14.08
N ILE A 60 -5.68 11.12 -13.23
CA ILE A 60 -4.51 11.21 -12.34
C ILE A 60 -3.25 11.48 -13.17
N GLN A 61 -3.01 10.67 -14.22
CA GLN A 61 -1.84 10.83 -15.09
C GLN A 61 -1.77 12.24 -15.69
N LYS A 62 -2.89 12.70 -16.24
CA LYS A 62 -2.97 14.04 -16.87
C LYS A 62 -2.68 15.17 -15.89
N ILE A 63 -3.25 15.13 -14.67
CA ILE A 63 -3.02 16.17 -13.68
C ILE A 63 -1.58 16.10 -13.15
N CYS A 64 -1.01 14.91 -13.01
CA CYS A 64 0.40 14.76 -12.66
C CYS A 64 1.33 15.43 -13.68
N GLU A 65 1.09 15.20 -14.98
CA GLU A 65 1.88 15.81 -16.04
C GLU A 65 1.71 17.35 -16.08
N GLU A 66 0.49 17.85 -15.83
CA GLU A 66 0.21 19.28 -15.75
C GLU A 66 0.93 19.96 -14.57
N ASN A 67 0.94 19.30 -13.40
CA ASN A 67 1.54 19.85 -12.19
C ASN A 67 3.05 19.68 -12.15
N TYR A 68 3.56 18.61 -12.78
CA TYR A 68 4.96 18.22 -12.77
C TYR A 68 5.41 17.82 -14.18
N PRO A 69 5.67 18.77 -15.08
CA PRO A 69 6.02 18.48 -16.47
C PRO A 69 7.20 17.52 -16.60
N GLY A 70 7.02 16.48 -17.39
CA GLY A 70 8.04 15.45 -17.63
C GLY A 70 7.97 14.27 -16.65
N VAL A 71 7.05 14.28 -15.67
CA VAL A 71 6.82 13.12 -14.80
C VAL A 71 6.13 11.98 -15.56
N VAL A 72 6.52 10.76 -15.27
CA VAL A 72 5.87 9.56 -15.81
C VAL A 72 5.12 8.85 -14.68
N THR A 73 3.80 8.79 -14.78
CA THR A 73 2.97 8.07 -13.81
C THR A 73 2.96 6.58 -14.14
N VAL A 74 3.38 5.75 -13.21
CA VAL A 74 3.43 4.30 -13.34
C VAL A 74 2.61 3.64 -12.25
N PRO A 75 1.96 2.49 -12.53
CA PRO A 75 1.30 1.70 -11.50
C PRO A 75 2.34 1.03 -10.60
N GLY A 76 1.99 0.88 -9.32
CA GLY A 76 2.83 0.19 -8.33
C GLY A 76 1.98 -0.47 -7.25
N TYR A 77 2.57 -1.42 -6.54
CA TYR A 77 1.93 -2.02 -5.37
C TYR A 77 2.22 -1.21 -4.11
N MET A 78 1.17 -0.89 -3.37
CA MET A 78 1.29 -0.31 -2.04
C MET A 78 1.37 -1.44 -1.01
N LEU A 79 2.54 -1.66 -0.44
CA LEU A 79 2.76 -2.68 0.59
C LEU A 79 2.28 -2.24 1.99
N GLY A 80 1.93 -0.96 2.16
CA GLY A 80 1.35 -0.41 3.39
C GLY A 80 -0.15 -0.72 3.51
N GLY A 81 -0.62 -0.99 4.74
CA GLY A 81 -2.06 -1.02 5.02
C GLY A 81 -2.64 0.39 4.99
N THR A 82 -3.72 0.60 4.25
CA THR A 82 -4.46 1.86 4.20
C THR A 82 -5.96 1.60 4.29
N ASP A 83 -6.75 2.64 4.54
CA ASP A 83 -8.21 2.55 4.57
C ASP A 83 -8.82 2.20 3.21
N SER A 84 -8.04 2.29 2.13
CA SER A 84 -8.46 1.87 0.79
C SER A 84 -9.00 0.44 0.74
N ARG A 85 -8.57 -0.45 1.63
CA ARG A 85 -9.07 -1.82 1.73
C ARG A 85 -10.57 -1.92 1.99
N TYR A 86 -11.16 -0.91 2.62
CA TYR A 86 -12.60 -0.88 2.91
C TYR A 86 -13.45 -0.46 1.71
N TYR A 87 -12.81 0.07 0.68
CA TYR A 87 -13.49 0.49 -0.55
C TYR A 87 -13.43 -0.57 -1.65
N SER A 88 -12.59 -1.59 -1.51
CA SER A 88 -12.40 -2.63 -2.52
C SER A 88 -13.67 -3.43 -2.81
N ASP A 89 -14.60 -3.51 -1.85
CA ASP A 89 -15.85 -4.24 -2.00
C ASP A 89 -16.94 -3.42 -2.72
N ILE A 90 -16.75 -2.11 -2.87
CA ILE A 90 -17.73 -1.19 -3.45
C ILE A 90 -17.20 -0.43 -4.67
N CYS A 91 -15.91 -0.55 -4.96
CA CYS A 91 -15.25 0.13 -6.07
C CYS A 91 -14.33 -0.84 -6.82
N ASP A 92 -14.46 -0.91 -8.14
CA ASP A 92 -13.60 -1.71 -9.02
C ASP A 92 -12.16 -1.19 -9.11
N SER A 93 -11.94 0.06 -8.74
CA SER A 93 -10.63 0.71 -8.82
C SER A 93 -10.43 1.67 -7.67
N VAL A 94 -9.45 1.35 -6.81
CA VAL A 94 -9.09 2.13 -5.63
C VAL A 94 -7.61 2.46 -5.72
N TYR A 95 -7.29 3.67 -6.18
CA TYR A 95 -5.91 4.11 -6.36
C TYR A 95 -5.38 4.72 -5.06
N ARG A 96 -4.26 4.19 -4.60
CA ARG A 96 -3.48 4.74 -3.48
C ARG A 96 -2.47 5.70 -4.05
N PHE A 97 -2.74 6.98 -3.92
CA PHE A 97 -1.99 8.03 -4.59
C PHE A 97 -1.67 9.16 -3.62
N SER A 98 -0.45 9.66 -3.67
CA SER A 98 -0.03 10.89 -3.02
C SER A 98 0.28 11.94 -4.08
N SER A 99 -0.37 13.10 -3.96
CA SER A 99 -0.15 14.24 -4.87
C SER A 99 1.07 15.08 -4.50
N PHE A 100 1.80 14.67 -3.47
CA PHE A 100 2.97 15.39 -3.00
C PHE A 100 4.23 14.95 -3.75
N TYR A 101 5.00 15.93 -4.19
CA TYR A 101 6.31 15.66 -4.76
C TYR A 101 7.32 15.32 -3.66
N HIS A 102 8.02 14.21 -3.80
CA HIS A 102 9.02 13.75 -2.86
C HIS A 102 10.42 13.82 -3.50
N ASP A 103 11.22 14.77 -3.04
CA ASP A 103 12.57 15.01 -3.51
C ASP A 103 13.67 14.20 -2.77
N GLY A 104 13.26 13.31 -1.86
CA GLY A 104 14.17 12.53 -1.02
C GLY A 104 14.51 13.19 0.33
N ASN A 105 14.14 14.44 0.55
CA ASN A 105 14.47 15.19 1.77
C ASN A 105 13.38 15.19 2.83
N TRP A 106 12.39 14.33 2.70
CA TRP A 106 11.36 14.18 3.73
C TRP A 106 11.90 13.42 4.93
N GLY A 107 11.41 13.78 6.11
CA GLY A 107 11.63 12.97 7.29
C GLY A 107 11.03 11.57 7.13
N PRO A 108 11.54 10.60 7.88
CA PRO A 108 11.04 9.22 7.80
C PRO A 108 9.59 9.16 8.27
N ALA A 109 8.73 8.52 7.48
CA ALA A 109 7.32 8.31 7.82
C ALA A 109 7.19 7.52 9.13
N HIS A 110 6.24 7.91 9.98
CA HIS A 110 5.98 7.30 11.30
C HIS A 110 7.13 7.38 12.30
N ALA A 111 8.03 8.34 12.16
CA ALA A 111 9.17 8.53 13.05
C ALA A 111 9.23 9.94 13.64
N ALA A 112 10.13 10.14 14.62
CA ALA A 112 10.40 11.47 15.13
C ALA A 112 10.93 12.37 13.99
N ASN A 113 10.48 13.64 14.00
CA ASN A 113 10.82 14.63 12.97
C ASN A 113 10.28 14.29 11.56
N GLU A 114 9.20 13.51 11.46
CA GLU A 114 8.47 13.41 10.21
C GLU A 114 8.04 14.81 9.75
N CYS A 115 8.37 15.13 8.53
CA CYS A 115 8.13 16.47 7.96
C CYS A 115 7.83 16.39 6.47
N ILE A 116 7.18 17.42 5.98
CA ILE A 116 6.85 17.63 4.58
C ILE A 116 7.25 19.05 4.18
N PRO A 117 7.81 19.28 2.99
CA PRO A 117 8.08 20.62 2.50
C PRO A 117 6.82 21.50 2.47
N VAL A 118 6.95 22.75 2.86
CA VAL A 118 5.80 23.69 2.93
C VAL A 118 5.14 23.85 1.56
N ASP A 119 5.90 23.85 0.48
CA ASP A 119 5.38 23.98 -0.90
C ASP A 119 4.42 22.83 -1.27
N ASN A 120 4.57 21.66 -0.68
CA ASN A 120 3.66 20.54 -0.89
C ASN A 120 2.27 20.75 -0.26
N ILE A 121 2.15 21.64 0.73
CA ILE A 121 0.85 21.96 1.36
C ILE A 121 -0.11 22.61 0.35
N THR A 122 0.41 23.32 -0.63
CA THR A 122 -0.39 23.93 -1.70
C THR A 122 -0.62 23.00 -2.88
N CYS A 123 0.40 22.28 -3.30
CA CYS A 123 0.32 21.36 -4.45
C CYS A 123 -0.68 20.21 -4.25
N GLY A 124 -0.77 19.68 -3.03
CA GLY A 124 -1.67 18.59 -2.72
C GLY A 124 -3.14 18.96 -2.92
N PRO A 125 -3.67 19.98 -2.25
CA PRO A 125 -5.04 20.47 -2.46
C PRO A 125 -5.34 20.86 -3.90
N GLU A 126 -4.42 21.52 -4.60
CA GLU A 126 -4.57 21.88 -6.01
C GLU A 126 -4.83 20.66 -6.90
N PHE A 127 -4.09 19.58 -6.70
CA PHE A 127 -4.30 18.33 -7.42
C PHE A 127 -5.74 17.83 -7.21
N PHE A 128 -6.19 17.75 -5.96
CA PHE A 128 -7.53 17.23 -5.66
C PHE A 128 -8.66 18.14 -6.15
N VAL A 129 -8.48 19.45 -6.14
CA VAL A 129 -9.44 20.39 -6.74
C VAL A 129 -9.54 20.11 -8.24
N LYS A 130 -8.42 19.98 -8.96
CA LYS A 130 -8.42 19.65 -10.39
C LYS A 130 -9.09 18.29 -10.64
N PHE A 131 -8.79 17.30 -9.80
CA PHE A 131 -9.37 15.96 -9.93
C PHE A 131 -10.89 15.97 -9.75
N ILE A 132 -11.38 16.53 -8.66
CA ILE A 132 -12.83 16.55 -8.33
C ILE A 132 -13.62 17.35 -9.37
N THR A 133 -13.08 18.45 -9.86
CA THR A 133 -13.79 19.32 -10.81
C THR A 133 -13.83 18.76 -12.22
N ARG A 134 -12.95 17.80 -12.58
CA ARG A 134 -12.86 17.22 -13.92
C ARG A 134 -13.37 15.78 -14.00
N TYR A 135 -13.57 15.12 -12.85
CA TYR A 135 -14.10 13.76 -12.79
C TYR A 135 -15.59 13.74 -13.07
#